data_1819515211a1355026d53bbd76985949
#
_entry.id   1819515211a1355026d53bbd76985949
#
_cell.length_a   1.000
_cell.length_b   1.000
_cell.length_c   1.000
_cell.angle_alpha   90.00
_cell.angle_beta   90.00
_cell.angle_gamma   90.00
#
_symmetry.space_group_name_H-M   'P 1'
#
loop_
_entity.id
_entity.type
_entity.pdbx_description
1 polymer ?
#
loop_
_entity_poly.entity_id
_entity_poly.type
_entity_poly.pdbx_seq_one_letter_code
_entity_poly.pdbx_strand_id
1 'polypeptide(L)' 'MNFNAEELKYLRHVLRSTSSYIIAQGREHVAPSVDHYKLIDKIKMYEDRLRHG' A
#
# COMPACT_ATOMS: atom_id res chain seq x y z
N MET A 1 -7.74 13.24 1.42
CA MET A 1 -6.52 13.17 0.58
C MET A 1 -6.78 12.26 -0.60
N ASN A 2 -6.55 12.75 -1.80
CA ASN A 2 -6.83 11.99 -3.01
C ASN A 2 -5.55 11.66 -3.76
N PHE A 3 -5.39 10.38 -4.08
CA PHE A 3 -4.29 9.94 -4.92
C PHE A 3 -4.79 9.65 -6.33
N ASN A 4 -3.98 9.95 -7.33
CA ASN A 4 -4.30 9.53 -8.69
C ASN A 4 -3.83 8.08 -8.91
N ALA A 5 -4.21 7.48 -10.05
CA ALA A 5 -3.90 6.09 -10.34
C ALA A 5 -2.40 5.81 -10.40
N GLU A 6 -1.63 6.74 -10.94
CA GLU A 6 -0.18 6.58 -11.06
C GLU A 6 0.51 6.62 -9.69
N GLU A 7 0.05 7.51 -8.82
CA GLU A 7 0.58 7.60 -7.46
C GLU A 7 0.30 6.32 -6.68
N LEU A 8 -0.89 5.78 -6.83
CA LEU A 8 -1.26 4.52 -6.16
C LEU A 8 -0.44 3.35 -6.70
N LYS A 9 -0.21 3.32 -8.00
CA LYS A 9 0.62 2.29 -8.61
C LYS A 9 2.05 2.34 -8.07
N TYR A 10 2.59 3.54 -7.93
CA TYR A 10 3.93 3.75 -7.38
C TYR A 10 4.00 3.26 -5.92
N LEU A 11 3.03 3.67 -5.10
CA LEU A 11 2.97 3.27 -3.70
C LEU A 11 2.88 1.75 -3.56
N ARG A 12 2.04 1.12 -4.37
CA ARG A 12 1.88 -0.34 -4.35
C ARG A 12 3.19 -1.03 -4.73
N HIS A 13 3.88 -0.51 -5.74
CA HIS A 13 5.17 -1.06 -6.16
C HIS A 13 6.20 -1.00 -5.05
N VAL A 14 6.32 0.15 -4.40
CA VAL A 14 7.26 0.35 -3.29
C VAL A 14 6.95 -0.60 -2.14
N LEU A 15 5.67 -0.71 -1.78
CA LEU A 15 5.25 -1.60 -0.70
C LEU A 15 5.56 -3.07 -0.99
N ARG A 16 5.36 -3.50 -2.23
CA ARG A 16 5.67 -4.88 -2.62
C ARG A 16 7.15 -5.17 -2.66
N SER A 17 7.97 -4.16 -2.88
CA SER A 17 9.42 -4.30 -2.93
C SER A 17 10.07 -4.26 -1.55
N THR A 18 9.32 -3.91 -0.51
CA THR A 18 9.84 -3.79 0.84
C THR A 18 10.08 -5.16 1.45
N SER A 19 11.23 -5.34 2.11
CA SER A 19 11.59 -6.62 2.73
C SER A 19 10.75 -6.91 3.96
N SER A 20 10.64 -8.21 4.30
CA SER A 20 9.89 -8.65 5.48
C SER A 20 10.40 -7.99 6.77
N TYR A 21 11.71 -7.82 6.87
CA TYR A 21 12.33 -7.20 8.04
C TYR A 21 11.86 -5.75 8.22
N ILE A 22 11.87 -4.98 7.14
CA ILE A 22 11.45 -3.58 7.17
C ILE A 22 9.96 -3.48 7.45
N ILE A 23 9.16 -4.38 6.89
CA ILE A 23 7.72 -4.44 7.15
C ILE A 23 7.45 -4.64 8.65
N ALA A 24 8.13 -5.60 9.26
CA ALA A 24 7.96 -5.89 10.68
C ALA A 24 8.32 -4.69 11.56
N GLN A 25 9.45 -4.05 11.27
CA GLN A 25 9.87 -2.87 12.02
C GLN A 25 8.90 -1.71 11.87
N GLY A 26 8.45 -1.44 10.64
CA GLY A 26 7.50 -0.36 10.40
C GLY A 26 6.19 -0.57 11.14
N ARG A 27 5.70 -1.79 11.16
CA ARG A 27 4.46 -2.12 11.88
C ARG A 27 4.60 -1.91 13.37
N GLU A 28 5.74 -2.29 13.96
CA GLU A 28 5.95 -2.15 15.40
C GLU A 28 6.05 -0.70 15.84
N HIS A 29 6.73 0.14 15.06
CA HIS A 29 7.06 1.49 15.49
C HIS A 29 6.08 2.56 15.01
N VAL A 30 5.45 2.35 13.86
CA VAL A 30 4.62 3.38 13.24
C VAL A 30 3.16 2.97 13.16
N ALA A 31 2.88 1.76 12.73
CA ALA A 31 1.51 1.33 12.46
C ALA A 31 1.30 -0.13 12.86
N PRO A 32 1.30 -0.43 14.18
CA PRO A 32 1.24 -1.81 14.65
C PRO A 32 -0.03 -2.56 14.26
N SER A 33 -1.11 -1.85 13.97
CA SER A 33 -2.39 -2.48 13.59
C SER A 33 -2.57 -2.62 12.07
N VAL A 34 -1.63 -2.13 11.28
CA VAL A 34 -1.75 -2.18 9.82
C VAL A 34 -1.17 -3.48 9.28
N ASP A 35 -1.96 -4.17 8.44
CA ASP A 35 -1.49 -5.35 7.74
C ASP A 35 -0.95 -4.92 6.37
N HIS A 36 0.33 -5.19 6.13
CA HIS A 36 1.03 -4.77 4.93
C HIS A 36 0.37 -5.31 3.65
N TYR A 37 0.05 -6.59 3.64
CA TYR A 37 -0.52 -7.23 2.44
C TYR A 37 -1.96 -6.81 2.21
N LYS A 38 -2.72 -6.61 3.26
CA LYS A 38 -4.09 -6.10 3.15
C LYS A 38 -4.08 -4.67 2.63
N LEU A 39 -3.10 -3.89 3.03
CA LEU A 39 -2.94 -2.52 2.54
C LEU A 39 -2.66 -2.52 1.03
N ILE A 40 -1.79 -3.39 0.57
CA ILE A 40 -1.50 -3.53 -0.86
C ILE A 40 -2.79 -3.86 -1.64
N ASP A 41 -3.60 -4.77 -1.12
CA ASP A 41 -4.86 -5.15 -1.76
C ASP A 41 -5.84 -3.98 -1.80
N LYS A 42 -5.92 -3.19 -0.73
CA LYS A 42 -6.76 -2.00 -0.70
C LYS A 42 -6.35 -1.00 -1.77
N ILE A 43 -5.05 -0.77 -1.89
CA ILE A 43 -4.52 0.16 -2.89
C ILE A 43 -4.85 -0.32 -4.29
N LYS A 44 -4.71 -1.61 -4.54
CA LYS A 44 -5.05 -2.20 -5.83
C LYS A 44 -6.52 -2.02 -6.16
N MET A 45 -7.40 -2.25 -5.20
CA MET A 45 -8.83 -2.04 -5.39
C MET A 45 -9.17 -0.58 -5.67
N TYR A 46 -8.51 0.32 -4.99
CA TYR A 46 -8.71 1.75 -5.21
C TYR A 46 -8.24 2.18 -6.61
N GLU A 47 -7.12 1.64 -7.06
CA GLU A 47 -6.64 1.87 -8.43
C GLU A 47 -7.68 1.42 -9.45
N ASP A 48 -8.25 0.23 -9.26
CA ASP A 48 -9.24 -0.31 -10.17
C ASP A 48 -10.47 0.59 -10.24
N ARG A 49 -10.91 1.12 -9.11
CA ARG A 49 -12.03 2.06 -9.07
C ARG A 49 -11.74 3.32 -9.86
N LEU A 50 -10.53 3.86 -9.72
CA LEU A 50 -10.15 5.06 -10.45
C LEU A 50 -10.11 4.85 -11.95
N ARG A 51 -9.76 3.63 -12.39
CA ARG A 51 -9.76 3.29 -13.81
C ARG A 51 -11.17 3.20 -14.38
N HIS A 52 -12.10 2.70 -13.62
CA HIS A 52 -13.47 2.47 -14.07
C HIS A 52 -14.41 3.61 -13.73
N GLY A 53 -14.00 4.46 -12.87
CA GLY A 53 -14.82 5.57 -12.40
C GLY A 53 -14.43 6.88 -12.93
#